data_f2a402de18bce2c0f1b1136651001f9b
#
_entry.id   f2a402de18bce2c0f1b1136651001f9b
#
_cell.length_a   1.000
_cell.length_b   1.000
_cell.length_c   1.000
_cell.angle_alpha   90.00
_cell.angle_beta   90.00
_cell.angle_gamma   90.00
#
_symmetry.space_group_name_H-M   'P 1'
#
loop_
_entity.id
_entity.type
_entity.pdbx_description
1 polymer ?
#
loop_
_entity_poly.entity_id
_entity_poly.type
_entity_poly.pdbx_seq_one_letter_code
_entity_poly.pdbx_strand_id
1 'polypeptide(L)'
;MRFIACGASVIGPRHRDLGEPNQDAMVLAGCRGGWIAAVADGLGSRARSDLGARSACQVTRQILRATSSSFDLPATLPLIHQQWLGAIDPTTPRDAATTLLFGRVTDQGEVHAAQLGDGLLLVKCAGEFRRVTPERTAYGNQTWALEPTHLQDKWSYTKGRFTEPGDGVVLMTDGVADDLEPAHLADFFDALYQDVSTRNRRRGRRWLQSELNDWATPLHSDDKTLVAIFRTSE
;
A
#
# COMPACT_ATOMS: atom_id res chain seq x y z
N MET A 1 -11.34 11.98 -16.81
CA MET A 1 -11.75 11.04 -15.75
C MET A 1 -11.32 11.62 -14.41
N ARG A 2 -12.16 11.58 -13.39
CA ARG A 2 -11.88 12.20 -12.09
C ARG A 2 -11.56 11.12 -11.05
N PHE A 3 -10.57 11.38 -10.21
CA PHE A 3 -10.18 10.49 -9.12
C PHE A 3 -10.17 11.21 -7.78
N ILE A 4 -10.51 10.50 -6.73
CA ILE A 4 -10.24 10.90 -5.36
C ILE A 4 -9.22 9.94 -4.75
N ALA A 5 -8.30 10.49 -3.97
CA ALA A 5 -7.26 9.70 -3.34
C ALA A 5 -7.06 10.14 -1.89
N CYS A 6 -6.99 9.19 -1.00
CA CYS A 6 -6.86 9.38 0.44
C CYS A 6 -5.83 8.40 1.00
N GLY A 7 -5.12 8.79 2.04
CA GLY A 7 -4.20 7.91 2.75
C GLY A 7 -3.77 8.48 4.08
N ALA A 8 -3.55 7.59 5.04
CA ALA A 8 -3.03 7.91 6.35
C ALA A 8 -2.17 6.75 6.88
N SER A 9 -1.22 7.10 7.73
CA SER A 9 -0.39 6.19 8.52
C SER A 9 -0.37 6.69 9.94
N VAL A 10 -0.56 5.80 10.90
CA VAL A 10 -0.56 6.10 12.33
C VAL A 10 0.32 5.10 13.07
N ILE A 11 1.03 5.61 14.06
CA ILE A 11 1.88 4.79 14.92
C ILE A 11 1.01 3.92 15.84
N GLY A 12 1.34 2.65 15.95
CA GLY A 12 0.66 1.71 16.80
C GLY A 12 0.91 1.93 18.29
N PRO A 13 0.03 1.43 19.17
CA PRO A 13 0.20 1.56 20.61
C PRO A 13 1.54 1.04 21.12
N ARG A 14 2.00 -0.12 20.64
CA ARG A 14 3.28 -0.72 21.05
C ARG A 14 4.47 0.19 20.77
N HIS A 15 4.62 0.68 19.54
CA HIS A 15 5.73 1.56 19.18
C HIS A 15 5.66 2.89 19.92
N ARG A 16 4.44 3.41 20.14
CA ARG A 16 4.24 4.63 20.92
C ARG A 16 4.69 4.46 22.37
N ASP A 17 4.32 3.36 23.01
CA ASP A 17 4.67 3.08 24.42
C ASP A 17 6.17 2.85 24.61
N LEU A 18 6.84 2.27 23.61
CA LEU A 18 8.28 2.04 23.60
C LEU A 18 9.09 3.28 23.15
N GLY A 19 8.44 4.33 22.66
CA GLY A 19 9.12 5.50 22.08
C GLY A 19 9.85 5.17 20.77
N GLU A 20 9.43 4.12 20.08
CA GLU A 20 9.95 3.70 18.79
C GLU A 20 9.26 4.47 17.64
N PRO A 21 9.93 4.65 16.49
CA PRO A 21 9.28 5.29 15.34
C PRO A 21 8.20 4.39 14.74
N ASN A 22 7.25 5.00 14.02
CA ASN A 22 6.37 4.29 13.11
C ASN A 22 7.23 3.57 12.05
N GLN A 23 7.11 2.24 11.96
CA GLN A 23 7.85 1.40 11.03
C GLN A 23 7.12 1.27 9.69
N ASP A 24 5.86 1.66 9.64
CA ASP A 24 5.11 1.82 8.39
C ASP A 24 5.50 3.10 7.64
N ALA A 25 5.37 3.05 6.33
CA ALA A 25 5.49 4.21 5.47
C ALA A 25 4.43 4.22 4.36
N MET A 26 4.10 5.43 3.89
CA MET A 26 3.24 5.58 2.72
C MET A 26 3.66 6.73 1.81
N VAL A 27 3.29 6.60 0.55
CA VAL A 27 3.31 7.66 -0.45
C VAL A 27 1.97 7.70 -1.18
N LEU A 28 1.42 8.91 -1.35
CA LEU A 28 0.27 9.18 -2.19
C LEU A 28 0.51 10.48 -2.97
N ALA A 29 0.72 10.37 -4.27
CA ALA A 29 1.13 11.49 -5.11
C ALA A 29 0.36 11.52 -6.44
N GLY A 30 -0.08 12.72 -6.84
CA GLY A 30 -0.60 12.94 -8.18
C GLY A 30 0.52 12.83 -9.24
N CYS A 31 0.22 12.22 -10.36
CA CYS A 31 1.16 12.04 -11.47
C CYS A 31 0.45 12.10 -12.82
N ARG A 32 0.73 13.14 -13.62
CA ARG A 32 0.24 13.28 -15.01
C ARG A 32 -1.28 13.04 -15.16
N GLY A 33 -2.08 13.64 -14.28
CA GLY A 33 -3.54 13.48 -14.25
C GLY A 33 -4.05 12.21 -13.56
N GLY A 34 -3.16 11.29 -13.21
CA GLY A 34 -3.44 10.09 -12.42
C GLY A 34 -2.79 10.13 -11.03
N TRP A 35 -2.58 8.96 -10.43
CA TRP A 35 -2.09 8.82 -9.07
C TRP A 35 -1.07 7.69 -8.92
N ILE A 36 -0.17 7.87 -7.97
CA ILE A 36 0.75 6.85 -7.47
C ILE A 36 0.52 6.69 -5.98
N ALA A 37 0.36 5.46 -5.53
CA ALA A 37 0.28 5.06 -4.14
C ALA A 37 1.32 3.99 -3.83
N ALA A 38 1.92 4.04 -2.64
CA ALA A 38 2.70 2.94 -2.08
C ALA A 38 2.52 2.91 -0.57
N VAL A 39 2.49 1.72 -0.01
CA VAL A 39 2.58 1.45 1.43
C VAL A 39 3.64 0.38 1.68
N ALA A 40 4.33 0.47 2.79
CA ALA A 40 5.35 -0.47 3.18
C ALA A 40 5.33 -0.60 4.70
N ASP A 41 5.47 -1.81 5.18
CA ASP A 41 5.60 -2.16 6.58
C ASP A 41 7.01 -2.69 6.83
N GLY A 42 7.73 -2.05 7.71
CA GLY A 42 9.08 -2.44 8.11
C GLY A 42 9.05 -3.62 9.07
N LEU A 43 9.77 -4.72 8.76
CA LEU A 43 9.76 -5.90 9.62
C LEU A 43 10.19 -5.56 11.05
N GLY A 44 9.27 -5.68 12.02
CA GLY A 44 9.43 -5.23 13.41
C GLY A 44 10.62 -5.80 14.18
N SER A 45 11.20 -6.91 13.70
CA SER A 45 12.43 -7.50 14.27
C SER A 45 13.72 -6.86 13.74
N ARG A 46 13.64 -5.85 12.87
CA ARG A 46 14.79 -5.24 12.17
C ARG A 46 15.08 -3.83 12.68
N ALA A 47 16.36 -3.56 12.95
CA ALA A 47 16.79 -2.34 13.62
C ALA A 47 16.53 -1.04 12.84
N ARG A 48 16.37 -1.10 11.52
CA ARG A 48 16.19 0.05 10.62
C ARG A 48 15.05 -0.19 9.60
N SER A 49 14.06 -0.97 9.99
CA SER A 49 12.90 -1.28 9.16
C SER A 49 12.12 -0.02 8.76
N ASP A 50 12.05 0.97 9.65
CA ASP A 50 11.49 2.30 9.42
C ASP A 50 12.17 3.04 8.22
N LEU A 51 13.51 2.95 8.12
CA LEU A 51 14.25 3.49 7.00
C LEU A 51 13.93 2.70 5.72
N GLY A 52 13.90 1.36 5.82
CA GLY A 52 13.58 0.48 4.72
C GLY A 52 12.22 0.78 4.10
N ALA A 53 11.18 0.88 4.92
CA ALA A 53 9.82 1.20 4.51
C ALA A 53 9.73 2.57 3.83
N ARG A 54 10.30 3.62 4.44
CA ARG A 54 10.35 4.96 3.84
C ARG A 54 11.08 4.97 2.51
N SER A 55 12.23 4.31 2.42
CA SER A 55 13.03 4.22 1.19
C SER A 55 12.27 3.47 0.09
N ALA A 56 11.61 2.36 0.41
CA ALA A 56 10.81 1.58 -0.53
C ALA A 56 9.69 2.43 -1.15
N CYS A 57 8.93 3.14 -0.33
CA CYS A 57 7.86 4.03 -0.81
C CYS A 57 8.39 5.18 -1.68
N GLN A 58 9.52 5.81 -1.30
CA GLN A 58 10.09 6.94 -2.07
C GLN A 58 10.68 6.50 -3.40
N VAL A 59 11.42 5.40 -3.43
CA VAL A 59 11.98 4.81 -4.65
C VAL A 59 10.88 4.39 -5.61
N THR A 60 9.85 3.70 -5.11
CA THR A 60 8.69 3.32 -5.92
C THR A 60 8.03 4.54 -6.55
N ARG A 61 7.79 5.61 -5.77
CA ARG A 61 7.26 6.87 -6.32
C ARG A 61 8.14 7.46 -7.41
N GLN A 62 9.46 7.47 -7.23
CA GLN A 62 10.40 8.05 -8.20
C GLN A 62 10.36 7.27 -9.52
N ILE A 63 10.42 5.95 -9.46
CA ILE A 63 10.39 5.07 -10.63
C ILE A 63 9.05 5.21 -11.36
N LEU A 64 7.93 5.08 -10.65
CA LEU A 64 6.60 5.14 -11.26
C LEU A 64 6.29 6.52 -11.85
N ARG A 65 6.86 7.59 -11.31
CA ARG A 65 6.72 8.95 -11.85
C ARG A 65 7.54 9.17 -13.11
N ALA A 66 8.71 8.53 -13.21
CA ALA A 66 9.58 8.62 -14.37
C ALA A 66 9.09 7.75 -15.55
N THR A 67 8.32 6.70 -15.28
CA THR A 67 7.87 5.74 -16.28
C THR A 67 6.81 6.35 -17.22
N SER A 68 6.93 6.04 -18.51
CA SER A 68 5.98 6.44 -19.54
C SER A 68 4.63 5.70 -19.47
N SER A 69 3.73 5.94 -20.44
CA SER A 69 2.44 5.23 -20.54
C SER A 69 2.58 3.73 -20.82
N SER A 70 3.65 3.32 -21.50
CA SER A 70 3.98 1.91 -21.72
C SER A 70 4.69 1.33 -20.49
N PHE A 71 3.92 1.01 -19.47
CA PHE A 71 4.42 0.50 -18.19
C PHE A 71 4.44 -1.03 -18.19
N ASP A 72 5.63 -1.62 -18.06
CA ASP A 72 5.81 -3.06 -17.81
C ASP A 72 6.07 -3.28 -16.32
N LEU A 73 5.06 -3.80 -15.64
CA LEU A 73 5.12 -4.02 -14.20
C LEU A 73 6.17 -5.06 -13.82
N PRO A 74 6.24 -6.27 -14.42
CA PRO A 74 7.28 -7.25 -14.13
C PRO A 74 8.70 -6.72 -14.31
N ALA A 75 8.96 -5.93 -15.35
CA ALA A 75 10.27 -5.33 -15.59
C ALA A 75 10.62 -4.21 -14.58
N THR A 76 9.61 -3.62 -13.94
CA THR A 76 9.80 -2.53 -12.96
C THR A 76 10.19 -3.05 -11.57
N LEU A 77 9.77 -4.27 -11.20
CA LEU A 77 10.04 -4.83 -9.87
C LEU A 77 11.54 -4.95 -9.54
N PRO A 78 12.40 -5.49 -10.43
CA PRO A 78 13.84 -5.53 -10.20
C PRO A 78 14.48 -4.14 -10.06
N LEU A 79 13.98 -3.13 -10.79
CA LEU A 79 14.46 -1.76 -10.69
C LEU A 79 14.14 -1.14 -9.34
N ILE A 80 12.93 -1.38 -8.81
CA ILE A 80 12.55 -0.93 -7.47
C ILE A 80 13.48 -1.55 -6.43
N HIS A 81 13.71 -2.86 -6.50
CA HIS A 81 14.60 -3.56 -5.58
C HIS A 81 16.05 -3.00 -5.64
N GLN A 82 16.60 -2.86 -6.84
CA GLN A 82 17.95 -2.32 -7.03
C GLN A 82 18.12 -0.90 -6.49
N GLN A 83 17.15 -0.02 -6.77
CA GLN A 83 17.20 1.35 -6.27
C GLN A 83 16.94 1.42 -4.76
N TRP A 84 16.11 0.53 -4.21
CA TRP A 84 15.93 0.43 -2.78
C TRP A 84 17.22 0.05 -2.07
N LEU A 85 17.97 -0.95 -2.58
CA LEU A 85 19.30 -1.31 -2.05
C LEU A 85 20.25 -0.11 -2.01
N GLY A 86 20.27 0.70 -3.06
CA GLY A 86 21.08 1.93 -3.08
C GLY A 86 20.58 3.01 -2.13
N ALA A 87 19.25 3.08 -1.88
CA ALA A 87 18.66 4.13 -1.04
C ALA A 87 18.81 3.87 0.46
N ILE A 88 19.05 2.63 0.87
CA ILE A 88 19.27 2.27 2.28
C ILE A 88 20.74 2.28 2.69
N ASP A 89 21.68 2.40 1.73
CA ASP A 89 23.12 2.44 2.02
C ASP A 89 23.48 3.57 3.01
N PRO A 90 24.29 3.34 4.07
CA PRO A 90 25.08 2.13 4.39
C PRO A 90 24.36 1.09 5.26
N THR A 91 23.06 1.16 5.46
CA THR A 91 22.31 0.18 6.24
C THR A 91 22.26 -1.17 5.52
N THR A 92 22.38 -2.27 6.25
CA THR A 92 22.28 -3.58 5.62
C THR A 92 20.84 -3.87 5.17
N PRO A 93 20.63 -4.55 4.04
CA PRO A 93 19.27 -4.90 3.59
C PRO A 93 18.49 -5.74 4.59
N ARG A 94 19.18 -6.54 5.41
CA ARG A 94 18.54 -7.30 6.49
C ARG A 94 17.97 -6.40 7.58
N ASP A 95 18.70 -5.34 7.96
CA ASP A 95 18.26 -4.42 9.01
C ASP A 95 17.15 -3.49 8.53
N ALA A 96 17.07 -3.26 7.22
CA ALA A 96 16.07 -2.42 6.57
C ALA A 96 14.94 -3.21 5.90
N ALA A 97 14.81 -4.53 6.15
CA ALA A 97 13.82 -5.36 5.49
C ALA A 97 12.39 -4.82 5.69
N THR A 98 11.61 -4.80 4.60
CA THR A 98 10.27 -4.20 4.58
C THR A 98 9.38 -4.85 3.51
N THR A 99 8.09 -4.92 3.76
CA THR A 99 7.09 -5.23 2.74
C THR A 99 6.97 -4.07 1.75
N LEU A 100 6.27 -4.27 0.63
CA LEU A 100 5.93 -3.20 -0.28
C LEU A 100 4.68 -3.52 -1.08
N LEU A 101 3.69 -2.65 -1.00
CA LEU A 101 2.51 -2.64 -1.86
C LEU A 101 2.48 -1.32 -2.62
N PHE A 102 2.15 -1.35 -3.90
CA PHE A 102 2.01 -0.11 -4.65
C PHE A 102 0.97 -0.21 -5.76
N GLY A 103 0.47 0.95 -6.18
CA GLY A 103 -0.44 1.10 -7.30
C GLY A 103 -0.13 2.37 -8.09
N ARG A 104 -0.27 2.27 -9.42
CA ARG A 104 -0.27 3.40 -10.34
C ARG A 104 -1.58 3.43 -11.10
N VAL A 105 -2.25 4.57 -11.09
CA VAL A 105 -3.46 4.82 -11.86
C VAL A 105 -3.15 5.94 -12.87
N THR A 106 -3.41 5.72 -14.15
CA THR A 106 -3.25 6.75 -15.20
C THR A 106 -4.47 7.68 -15.26
N ASP A 107 -4.35 8.80 -15.97
CA ASP A 107 -5.46 9.71 -16.26
C ASP A 107 -6.60 9.05 -17.08
N GLN A 108 -6.28 7.96 -17.80
CA GLN A 108 -7.23 7.13 -18.54
C GLN A 108 -7.85 5.99 -17.71
N GLY A 109 -7.52 5.92 -16.41
CA GLY A 109 -8.03 4.90 -15.49
C GLY A 109 -7.34 3.55 -15.58
N GLU A 110 -6.24 3.41 -16.34
CA GLU A 110 -5.46 2.17 -16.29
C GLU A 110 -4.80 2.04 -14.93
N VAL A 111 -4.99 0.88 -14.30
CA VAL A 111 -4.38 0.55 -13.01
C VAL A 111 -3.38 -0.59 -13.17
N HIS A 112 -2.22 -0.41 -12.55
CA HIS A 112 -1.23 -1.44 -12.31
C HIS A 112 -0.91 -1.43 -10.82
N ALA A 113 -0.99 -2.59 -10.18
CA ALA A 113 -0.70 -2.71 -8.76
C ALA A 113 0.06 -4.00 -8.45
N ALA A 114 0.94 -3.95 -7.46
CA ALA A 114 1.74 -5.08 -7.04
C ALA A 114 1.94 -5.09 -5.53
N GLN A 115 2.25 -6.26 -5.00
CA GLN A 115 2.46 -6.54 -3.60
C GLN A 115 3.57 -7.54 -3.38
N LEU A 116 4.45 -7.24 -2.44
CA LEU A 116 5.38 -8.15 -1.78
C LEU A 116 5.14 -8.04 -0.27
N GLY A 117 4.81 -9.14 0.38
CA GLY A 117 4.51 -9.16 1.82
C GLY A 117 3.08 -9.54 2.15
N ASP A 118 2.68 -9.33 3.39
CA ASP A 118 1.46 -9.83 4.02
C ASP A 118 0.36 -8.79 4.24
N GLY A 119 0.59 -7.55 3.84
CA GLY A 119 -0.48 -6.55 3.76
C GLY A 119 -1.61 -6.96 2.81
N LEU A 120 -2.56 -6.08 2.54
CA LEU A 120 -3.73 -6.38 1.71
C LEU A 120 -3.85 -5.41 0.54
N LEU A 121 -3.93 -5.98 -0.67
CA LEU A 121 -4.17 -5.27 -1.93
C LEU A 121 -5.54 -5.65 -2.48
N LEU A 122 -6.43 -4.67 -2.53
CA LEU A 122 -7.79 -4.80 -3.06
C LEU A 122 -7.95 -3.93 -4.30
N VAL A 123 -8.64 -4.44 -5.32
CA VAL A 123 -8.91 -3.72 -6.56
C VAL A 123 -10.34 -3.98 -7.01
N LYS A 124 -11.01 -2.92 -7.50
CA LYS A 124 -12.28 -3.01 -8.19
C LYS A 124 -12.13 -2.38 -9.56
N CYS A 125 -12.42 -3.14 -10.62
CA CYS A 125 -12.30 -2.72 -12.01
C CYS A 125 -13.55 -3.13 -12.77
N ALA A 126 -14.17 -2.21 -13.50
CA ALA A 126 -15.43 -2.45 -14.23
C ALA A 126 -16.52 -3.08 -13.32
N GLY A 127 -16.63 -2.59 -12.08
CA GLY A 127 -17.56 -3.09 -11.09
C GLY A 127 -17.16 -4.42 -10.42
N GLU A 128 -16.13 -5.12 -10.92
CA GLU A 128 -15.68 -6.40 -10.36
C GLU A 128 -14.65 -6.20 -9.22
N PHE A 129 -15.02 -6.59 -8.03
CA PHE A 129 -14.12 -6.61 -6.86
C PHE A 129 -13.19 -7.81 -6.87
N ARG A 130 -11.92 -7.60 -6.52
CA ARG A 130 -10.90 -8.65 -6.41
C ARG A 130 -9.93 -8.37 -5.26
N ARG A 131 -9.67 -9.40 -4.47
CA ARG A 131 -8.51 -9.47 -3.60
C ARG A 131 -7.32 -9.94 -4.44
N VAL A 132 -6.25 -9.14 -4.51
CA VAL A 132 -5.01 -9.50 -5.24
C VAL A 132 -4.04 -10.26 -4.33
N THR A 133 -4.03 -9.91 -3.04
CA THR A 133 -3.29 -10.64 -2.01
C THR A 133 -3.68 -12.11 -2.00
N PRO A 134 -2.74 -13.05 -2.13
CA PRO A 134 -3.02 -14.48 -1.99
C PRO A 134 -3.62 -14.81 -0.62
N GLU A 135 -4.43 -15.85 -0.56
CA GLU A 135 -4.88 -16.37 0.73
C GLU A 135 -3.70 -16.90 1.54
N ARG A 136 -3.66 -16.55 2.82
CA ARG A 136 -2.67 -17.10 3.73
C ARG A 136 -2.96 -18.59 3.92
N THR A 137 -2.00 -19.45 3.56
CA THR A 137 -2.10 -20.89 3.85
C THR A 137 -1.71 -21.15 5.30
N ALA A 138 -2.39 -22.09 5.95
CA ALA A 138 -2.22 -22.41 7.38
C ALA A 138 -0.78 -22.82 7.81
N TYR A 139 0.12 -23.01 6.86
CA TYR A 139 1.49 -23.49 7.09
C TYR A 139 2.61 -22.47 6.86
N GLY A 140 2.30 -21.19 6.64
CA GLY A 140 3.33 -20.21 6.29
C GLY A 140 3.17 -18.88 7.00
N ASN A 141 3.81 -18.72 8.17
CA ASN A 141 4.02 -17.42 8.82
C ASN A 141 5.24 -16.66 8.23
N GLN A 142 5.61 -16.93 6.98
CA GLN A 142 6.75 -16.25 6.37
C GLN A 142 6.25 -15.04 5.58
N THR A 143 6.58 -13.85 6.07
CA THR A 143 6.39 -12.60 5.35
C THR A 143 7.52 -12.43 4.33
N TRP A 144 7.14 -12.27 3.05
CA TRP A 144 8.08 -11.91 2.00
C TRP A 144 8.36 -10.40 2.04
N ALA A 145 9.61 -10.01 1.93
CA ALA A 145 10.04 -8.63 2.06
C ALA A 145 11.10 -8.25 1.01
N LEU A 146 11.35 -6.96 0.84
CA LEU A 146 12.55 -6.47 0.21
C LEU A 146 13.73 -6.83 1.13
N GLU A 147 14.60 -7.67 0.61
CA GLU A 147 15.74 -8.27 1.29
C GLU A 147 16.98 -8.24 0.36
N PRO A 148 18.16 -8.77 0.76
CA PRO A 148 19.35 -8.77 -0.11
C PRO A 148 19.10 -9.39 -1.49
N THR A 149 18.26 -10.41 -1.57
CA THR A 149 17.95 -11.12 -2.82
C THR A 149 16.59 -10.69 -3.36
N HIS A 150 16.54 -10.34 -4.65
CA HIS A 150 15.27 -10.06 -5.31
C HIS A 150 14.45 -11.34 -5.51
N LEU A 151 13.22 -11.32 -5.01
CA LEU A 151 12.30 -12.46 -5.04
C LEU A 151 11.17 -12.19 -6.05
N GLN A 152 11.46 -12.31 -7.35
CA GLN A 152 10.49 -11.98 -8.39
C GLN A 152 9.23 -12.86 -8.38
N ASP A 153 9.37 -14.13 -8.03
CA ASP A 153 8.29 -15.11 -7.93
C ASP A 153 7.37 -14.93 -6.70
N LYS A 154 7.73 -14.04 -5.79
CA LYS A 154 6.96 -13.73 -4.56
C LYS A 154 6.05 -12.52 -4.69
N TRP A 155 6.15 -11.81 -5.80
CA TRP A 155 5.26 -10.69 -6.07
C TRP A 155 3.91 -11.16 -6.60
N SER A 156 2.84 -10.66 -6.00
CA SER A 156 1.50 -10.69 -6.58
C SER A 156 1.24 -9.38 -7.29
N TYR A 157 0.64 -9.41 -8.48
CA TYR A 157 0.36 -8.19 -9.22
C TYR A 157 -0.91 -8.31 -10.07
N THR A 158 -1.46 -7.16 -10.43
CA THR A 158 -2.66 -7.06 -11.28
C THR A 158 -2.59 -5.85 -12.19
N LYS A 159 -3.34 -5.92 -13.27
CA LYS A 159 -3.64 -4.80 -14.16
C LYS A 159 -5.12 -4.76 -14.46
N GLY A 160 -5.66 -3.57 -14.71
CA GLY A 160 -7.06 -3.38 -15.05
C GLY A 160 -7.34 -1.96 -15.51
N ARG A 161 -8.62 -1.62 -15.56
CA ARG A 161 -9.09 -0.28 -15.92
C ARG A 161 -10.28 0.10 -15.04
N PHE A 162 -10.26 1.30 -14.50
CA PHE A 162 -11.38 1.89 -13.80
C PHE A 162 -12.36 2.48 -14.83
N THR A 163 -13.55 1.92 -14.93
CA THR A 163 -14.57 2.31 -15.88
C THR A 163 -15.83 2.86 -15.22
N GLU A 164 -16.03 2.56 -13.93
CA GLU A 164 -17.22 2.93 -13.18
C GLU A 164 -16.88 3.75 -11.93
N PRO A 165 -17.76 4.64 -11.47
CA PRO A 165 -17.62 5.25 -10.14
C PRO A 165 -17.58 4.17 -9.07
N GLY A 166 -16.64 4.29 -8.14
CA GLY A 166 -16.37 3.28 -7.12
C GLY A 166 -15.33 2.24 -7.53
N ASP A 167 -14.93 2.16 -8.81
CA ASP A 167 -13.72 1.43 -9.16
C ASP A 167 -12.51 2.07 -8.47
N GLY A 168 -11.59 1.24 -8.00
CA GLY A 168 -10.48 1.76 -7.21
C GLY A 168 -9.43 0.72 -6.85
N VAL A 169 -8.40 1.18 -6.17
CA VAL A 169 -7.35 0.36 -5.54
C VAL A 169 -7.15 0.80 -4.11
N VAL A 170 -7.08 -0.17 -3.20
CA VAL A 170 -6.81 0.03 -1.77
C VAL A 170 -5.61 -0.80 -1.37
N LEU A 171 -4.66 -0.15 -0.72
CA LEU A 171 -3.42 -0.73 -0.21
C LEU A 171 -3.40 -0.54 1.30
N MET A 172 -3.09 -1.56 2.06
CA MET A 172 -2.95 -1.45 3.52
C MET A 172 -1.90 -2.41 4.07
N THR A 173 -1.26 -2.02 5.17
CA THR A 173 -0.36 -2.87 5.94
C THR A 173 -1.15 -3.86 6.79
N ASP A 174 -0.49 -4.86 7.33
CA ASP A 174 -1.10 -5.93 8.13
C ASP A 174 -1.79 -5.40 9.39
N GLY A 175 -1.28 -4.32 10.00
CA GLY A 175 -1.92 -3.64 11.13
C GLY A 175 -3.36 -3.14 10.87
N VAL A 176 -3.79 -3.09 9.60
CA VAL A 176 -5.20 -2.90 9.22
C VAL A 176 -5.77 -4.19 8.65
N ALA A 177 -5.01 -4.88 7.80
CA ALA A 177 -5.47 -6.03 7.04
C ALA A 177 -5.90 -7.21 7.91
N ASP A 178 -5.19 -7.45 9.02
CA ASP A 178 -5.42 -8.58 9.91
C ASP A 178 -6.70 -8.44 10.74
N ASP A 179 -7.24 -7.23 10.84
CA ASP A 179 -8.51 -6.95 11.52
C ASP A 179 -9.74 -7.09 10.59
N LEU A 180 -9.52 -7.28 9.29
CA LEU A 180 -10.61 -7.37 8.32
C LEU A 180 -11.00 -8.82 8.04
N GLU A 181 -12.28 -9.12 8.22
CA GLU A 181 -12.82 -10.44 7.87
C GLU A 181 -12.84 -10.64 6.35
N PRO A 182 -12.27 -11.73 5.83
CA PRO A 182 -12.21 -12.00 4.39
C PRO A 182 -13.57 -11.98 3.67
N ALA A 183 -14.63 -12.38 4.36
CA ALA A 183 -15.99 -12.40 3.82
C ALA A 183 -16.57 -10.98 3.60
N HIS A 184 -16.05 -9.95 4.28
CA HIS A 184 -16.54 -8.57 4.26
C HIS A 184 -15.63 -7.58 3.56
N LEU A 185 -14.59 -8.04 2.85
CA LEU A 185 -13.64 -7.16 2.16
C LEU A 185 -14.29 -6.30 1.06
N ALA A 186 -15.29 -6.81 0.36
CA ALA A 186 -16.01 -6.04 -0.65
C ALA A 186 -16.87 -4.95 -0.02
N ASP A 187 -17.55 -5.26 1.08
CA ASP A 187 -18.36 -4.29 1.83
C ASP A 187 -17.49 -3.17 2.41
N PHE A 188 -16.34 -3.55 2.98
CA PHE A 188 -15.34 -2.59 3.47
C PHE A 188 -14.84 -1.66 2.36
N PHE A 189 -14.52 -2.21 1.18
CA PHE A 189 -14.07 -1.43 0.04
C PHE A 189 -15.11 -0.40 -0.40
N ASP A 190 -16.37 -0.82 -0.51
CA ASP A 190 -17.47 0.05 -0.93
C ASP A 190 -17.81 1.10 0.15
N ALA A 191 -17.79 0.75 1.43
CA ALA A 191 -17.95 1.69 2.53
C ALA A 191 -16.84 2.76 2.54
N LEU A 192 -15.58 2.35 2.34
CA LEU A 192 -14.45 3.27 2.24
C LEU A 192 -14.61 4.24 1.07
N TYR A 193 -15.08 3.76 -0.10
CA TYR A 193 -15.41 4.63 -1.24
C TYR A 193 -16.46 5.67 -0.87
N GLN A 194 -17.58 5.26 -0.24
CA GLN A 194 -18.65 6.17 0.15
C GLN A 194 -18.14 7.27 1.08
N ASP A 195 -17.35 6.90 2.06
CA ASP A 195 -16.77 7.84 3.01
C ASP A 195 -15.78 8.82 2.37
N VAL A 196 -14.87 8.31 1.53
CA VAL A 196 -13.84 9.14 0.88
C VAL A 196 -14.45 10.03 -0.20
N SER A 197 -15.44 9.56 -0.97
CA SER A 197 -16.04 10.28 -2.10
C SER A 197 -16.78 11.56 -1.68
N THR A 198 -17.30 11.62 -0.47
CA THR A 198 -18.02 12.78 0.08
C THR A 198 -17.09 13.87 0.65
N ARG A 199 -15.79 13.60 0.74
CA ARG A 199 -14.79 14.47 1.39
C ARG A 199 -13.79 15.02 0.38
N ASN A 200 -13.33 16.26 0.57
CA ASN A 200 -12.15 16.70 -0.17
C ASN A 200 -10.89 16.02 0.42
N ARG A 201 -9.78 16.05 -0.33
CA ARG A 201 -8.51 15.40 0.04
C ARG A 201 -8.05 15.67 1.48
N ARG A 202 -8.14 16.93 1.94
CA ARG A 202 -7.69 17.31 3.29
C ARG A 202 -8.60 16.74 4.37
N ARG A 203 -9.91 16.79 4.16
CA ARG A 203 -10.90 16.23 5.10
C ARG A 203 -10.84 14.71 5.10
N GLY A 204 -10.71 14.08 3.93
CA GLY A 204 -10.57 12.63 3.82
C GLY A 204 -9.34 12.11 4.57
N ARG A 205 -8.17 12.77 4.39
CA ARG A 205 -6.96 12.39 5.14
C ARG A 205 -7.14 12.49 6.66
N ARG A 206 -7.73 13.60 7.15
CA ARG A 206 -7.96 13.77 8.60
C ARG A 206 -8.93 12.74 9.16
N TRP A 207 -10.00 12.49 8.42
CA TRP A 207 -10.98 11.47 8.77
C TRP A 207 -10.31 10.10 8.85
N LEU A 208 -9.61 9.66 7.80
CA LEU A 208 -8.94 8.37 7.79
C LEU A 208 -7.89 8.25 8.91
N GLN A 209 -7.16 9.34 9.19
CA GLN A 209 -6.20 9.36 10.29
C GLN A 209 -6.89 9.19 11.66
N SER A 210 -8.08 9.79 11.85
CA SER A 210 -8.89 9.57 13.05
C SER A 210 -9.37 8.14 13.14
N GLU A 211 -9.96 7.60 12.07
CA GLU A 211 -10.43 6.20 12.03
C GLU A 211 -9.31 5.22 12.40
N LEU A 212 -8.12 5.37 11.81
CA LEU A 212 -6.99 4.48 12.10
C LEU A 212 -6.47 4.63 13.54
N ASN A 213 -6.50 5.84 14.13
CA ASN A 213 -6.13 6.04 15.53
C ASN A 213 -7.16 5.44 16.51
N ASP A 214 -8.44 5.55 16.15
CA ASP A 214 -9.55 5.08 16.96
C ASP A 214 -9.87 3.60 16.71
N TRP A 215 -9.17 2.98 15.75
CA TRP A 215 -9.31 1.58 15.39
C TRP A 215 -8.78 0.68 16.50
N ALA A 216 -9.66 0.35 17.43
CA ALA A 216 -9.33 -0.41 18.63
C ALA A 216 -9.71 -1.89 18.45
N THR A 217 -8.79 -2.71 18.01
CA THR A 217 -8.92 -4.17 18.07
C THR A 217 -8.13 -4.68 19.27
N PRO A 218 -8.77 -5.45 20.18
CA PRO A 218 -8.08 -6.00 21.32
C PRO A 218 -6.84 -6.81 20.91
N LEU A 219 -5.70 -6.56 21.57
CA LEU A 219 -4.40 -7.20 21.33
C LEU A 219 -3.69 -6.79 20.03
N HIS A 220 -4.28 -5.94 19.19
CA HIS A 220 -3.63 -5.41 18.00
C HIS A 220 -2.93 -4.11 18.33
N SER A 221 -1.61 -4.12 18.31
CA SER A 221 -0.78 -3.01 18.77
C SER A 221 0.16 -2.44 17.71
N ASP A 222 0.01 -2.91 16.45
CA ASP A 222 0.89 -2.56 15.36
C ASP A 222 0.56 -1.20 14.72
N ASP A 223 1.51 -0.68 13.94
CA ASP A 223 1.33 0.50 13.10
C ASP A 223 0.22 0.25 12.07
N LYS A 224 -0.50 1.28 11.68
CA LYS A 224 -1.63 1.15 10.75
C LYS A 224 -1.49 2.11 9.59
N THR A 225 -1.47 1.56 8.39
CA THR A 225 -1.36 2.37 7.17
C THR A 225 -2.35 1.90 6.11
N LEU A 226 -3.10 2.86 5.55
CA LEU A 226 -4.04 2.63 4.46
C LEU A 226 -3.97 3.75 3.43
N VAL A 227 -3.97 3.38 2.16
CA VAL A 227 -4.06 4.30 1.01
C VAL A 227 -5.11 3.79 0.02
N ALA A 228 -5.96 4.69 -0.45
CA ALA A 228 -7.00 4.40 -1.42
C ALA A 228 -7.01 5.40 -2.57
N ILE A 229 -7.27 4.93 -3.79
CA ILE A 229 -7.53 5.72 -4.98
C ILE A 229 -8.81 5.20 -5.61
N PHE A 230 -9.81 6.05 -5.79
CA PHE A 230 -11.10 5.70 -6.40
C PHE A 230 -11.41 6.59 -7.59
N ARG A 231 -12.08 6.01 -8.59
CA ARG A 231 -12.76 6.77 -9.62
C ARG A 231 -14.07 7.32 -9.04
N THR A 232 -14.35 8.62 -9.31
CA THR A 232 -15.60 9.25 -8.92
C THR A 232 -16.48 9.50 -10.15
N SER A 233 -17.79 9.68 -9.93
CA SER A 233 -18.67 10.31 -10.92
C SER A 233 -18.15 11.72 -11.25
N GLU A 234 -18.29 12.14 -12.47
CA GLU A 234 -17.93 13.49 -12.92
C GLU A 234 -18.74 14.57 -12.20
#